data_eaaa72f0f042660f59de1dfaf25e3103
#
_entry.id   eaaa72f0f042660f59de1dfaf25e3103
#
_cell.length_a   1.000
_cell.length_b   1.000
_cell.length_c   1.000
_cell.angle_alpha   90.00
_cell.angle_beta   90.00
_cell.angle_gamma   90.00
#
_symmetry.space_group_name_H-M   'P 1'
#
loop_
_entity.id
_entity.type
_entity.pdbx_description
1 polymer ?
#
loop_
_entity_poly.entity_id
_entity_poly.type
_entity_poly.pdbx_seq_one_letter_code
_entity_poly.pdbx_strand_id
1 'polypeptide(L)'
;MNYDAVLIVSFGGPESREEVIPFLENVLRGRNIPRERMLAVAEHYYHFEGKSPINQQTRELIAALKAELERTGPNLPIYWGNRNWHPFLADTMRKMKQDGIRRAVGFVTSAYSSYSGCRQYREDKIGRAHV
;
A
#
# COMPACT_ATOMS: atom_id res chain seq x y z
N MET A 1 4.44 19.83 16.78
CA MET A 1 5.26 19.02 15.89
C MET A 1 4.76 19.15 14.47
N ASN A 2 5.65 19.53 13.59
CA ASN A 2 5.27 19.73 12.20
C ASN A 2 5.62 18.52 11.36
N TYR A 3 4.66 18.10 10.55
CA TYR A 3 4.87 17.04 9.58
C TYR A 3 5.05 17.64 8.19
N ASP A 4 5.84 16.97 7.37
CA ASP A 4 6.15 17.41 6.00
C ASP A 4 5.22 16.79 4.96
N ALA A 5 4.60 15.67 5.30
CA ALA A 5 3.80 14.90 4.36
C ALA A 5 2.87 13.93 5.06
N VAL A 6 1.90 13.44 4.31
CA VAL A 6 1.05 12.31 4.71
C VAL A 6 1.44 11.11 3.84
N LEU A 7 1.59 9.94 4.47
CA LEU A 7 1.88 8.69 3.77
C LEU A 7 0.72 7.73 3.99
N ILE A 8 0.05 7.35 2.90
CA ILE A 8 -1.00 6.34 2.94
C ILE A 8 -0.36 4.99 2.63
N VAL A 9 -0.53 4.05 3.54
CA VAL A 9 0.03 2.70 3.40
C VAL A 9 -1.12 1.72 3.27
N SER A 10 -1.10 0.94 2.20
CA SER A 10 -2.15 -0.03 1.93
C SER A 10 -1.53 -1.37 1.51
N PHE A 11 -2.38 -2.38 1.41
CA PHE A 11 -1.95 -3.72 1.00
C PHE A 11 -1.57 -3.77 -0.48
N GLY A 12 -2.34 -3.10 -1.32
CA GLY A 12 -2.21 -3.17 -2.77
C GLY A 12 -3.00 -4.32 -3.37
N GLY A 13 -3.24 -4.25 -4.66
CA GLY A 13 -3.95 -5.30 -5.36
C GLY A 13 -3.74 -5.21 -6.87
N PRO A 14 -4.03 -6.30 -7.59
CA PRO A 14 -3.89 -6.29 -9.05
C PRO A 14 -4.97 -5.43 -9.69
N GLU A 15 -4.66 -4.86 -10.85
CA GLU A 15 -5.61 -4.04 -11.60
C GLU A 15 -5.94 -4.62 -12.97
N SER A 16 -5.37 -5.77 -13.30
CA SER A 16 -5.64 -6.48 -14.55
C SER A 16 -5.40 -7.96 -14.36
N ARG A 17 -5.86 -8.76 -15.31
CA ARG A 17 -5.67 -10.22 -15.26
C ARG A 17 -4.17 -10.58 -15.26
N GLU A 18 -3.38 -9.85 -16.00
CA GLU A 18 -1.93 -10.10 -16.12
C GLU A 18 -1.19 -9.83 -14.81
N GLU A 19 -1.75 -9.02 -13.94
CA GLU A 19 -1.13 -8.68 -12.67
C GLU A 19 -1.44 -9.67 -11.55
N VAL A 20 -2.45 -10.53 -11.72
CA VAL A 20 -2.93 -11.40 -10.64
C VAL A 20 -1.85 -12.34 -10.14
N ILE A 21 -1.22 -13.11 -11.03
CA ILE A 21 -0.20 -14.08 -10.61
C ILE A 21 1.03 -13.40 -10.02
N PRO A 22 1.63 -12.38 -10.64
CA PRO A 22 2.76 -11.67 -10.02
C PRO A 22 2.40 -11.06 -8.66
N PHE A 23 1.18 -10.54 -8.52
CA PHE A 23 0.72 -10.01 -7.23
C PHE A 23 0.67 -11.11 -6.17
N LEU A 24 0.06 -12.25 -6.50
CA LEU A 24 -0.04 -13.37 -5.56
C LEU A 24 1.33 -13.94 -5.20
N GLU A 25 2.26 -13.96 -6.13
CA GLU A 25 3.62 -14.37 -5.85
C GLU A 25 4.29 -13.46 -4.82
N ASN A 26 4.05 -12.15 -4.91
CA ASN A 26 4.54 -11.21 -3.91
C ASN A 26 3.91 -11.44 -2.54
N VAL A 27 2.59 -11.64 -2.50
CA VAL A 27 1.84 -11.85 -1.25
C VAL A 27 2.32 -13.12 -0.55
N LEU A 28 2.57 -14.17 -1.31
CA LEU A 28 2.88 -15.50 -0.79
C LEU A 28 4.39 -15.75 -0.65
N ARG A 29 5.21 -14.77 -0.96
CA ARG A 29 6.66 -14.91 -0.86
C ARG A 29 7.07 -15.28 0.55
N GLY A 30 7.90 -16.31 0.67
CA GLY A 30 8.36 -16.80 1.97
C GLY A 30 7.36 -17.68 2.69
N ARG A 31 6.19 -17.90 2.12
CA ARG A 31 5.17 -18.79 2.68
C ARG A 31 5.16 -20.08 1.88
N ASN A 32 4.97 -21.19 2.59
CA ASN A 32 4.99 -22.51 2.00
C ASN A 32 3.60 -22.86 1.46
N ILE A 33 3.15 -22.15 0.46
CA ILE A 33 1.82 -22.31 -0.13
C ILE A 33 1.97 -23.07 -1.47
N PRO A 34 1.26 -24.18 -1.67
CA PRO A 34 1.29 -24.91 -2.93
C PRO A 34 0.81 -24.05 -4.10
N ARG A 35 1.42 -24.22 -5.27
CA ARG A 35 1.06 -23.49 -6.45
C ARG A 35 -0.43 -23.67 -6.82
N GLU A 36 -0.95 -24.88 -6.62
CA GLU A 36 -2.35 -25.18 -6.89
C GLU A 36 -3.29 -24.28 -6.11
N ARG A 37 -2.94 -24.02 -4.84
CA ARG A 37 -3.74 -23.15 -3.99
C ARG A 37 -3.67 -21.70 -4.46
N MET A 38 -2.50 -21.26 -4.88
CA MET A 38 -2.33 -19.93 -5.45
C MET A 38 -3.18 -19.76 -6.70
N LEU A 39 -3.19 -20.75 -7.58
CA LEU A 39 -3.99 -20.71 -8.81
C LEU A 39 -5.49 -20.70 -8.50
N ALA A 40 -5.92 -21.41 -7.46
CA ALA A 40 -7.31 -21.41 -7.02
C ALA A 40 -7.73 -20.01 -6.55
N VAL A 41 -6.86 -19.32 -5.83
CA VAL A 41 -7.11 -17.94 -5.41
C VAL A 41 -7.15 -17.02 -6.63
N ALA A 42 -6.27 -17.23 -7.60
CA ALA A 42 -6.25 -16.44 -8.82
C ALA A 42 -7.58 -16.50 -9.57
N GLU A 43 -8.25 -17.64 -9.54
CA GLU A 43 -9.57 -17.78 -10.19
C GLU A 43 -10.59 -16.80 -9.63
N HIS A 44 -10.55 -16.52 -8.33
CA HIS A 44 -11.43 -15.54 -7.72
C HIS A 44 -11.21 -14.15 -8.31
N TYR A 45 -9.95 -13.78 -8.50
CA TYR A 45 -9.63 -12.49 -9.11
C TYR A 45 -10.09 -12.43 -10.56
N TYR A 46 -9.97 -13.52 -11.32
CA TYR A 46 -10.35 -13.55 -12.71
C TYR A 46 -11.87 -13.34 -12.90
N HIS A 47 -12.69 -13.73 -11.93
CA HIS A 47 -14.12 -13.44 -11.96
C HIS A 47 -14.42 -11.95 -12.00
N PHE A 48 -13.49 -11.14 -11.55
CA PHE A 48 -13.61 -9.68 -11.53
C PHE A 48 -12.62 -9.03 -12.51
N GLU A 49 -12.31 -9.71 -13.59
CA GLU A 49 -11.36 -9.25 -14.63
C GLU A 49 -9.96 -8.99 -14.06
N GLY A 50 -9.61 -9.66 -12.98
CA GLY A 50 -8.33 -9.48 -12.30
C GLY A 50 -8.23 -8.22 -11.46
N LYS A 51 -9.29 -7.43 -11.38
CA LYS A 51 -9.27 -6.16 -10.67
C LYS A 51 -9.67 -6.32 -9.22
N SER A 52 -8.78 -5.91 -8.33
CA SER A 52 -9.13 -5.73 -6.92
C SER A 52 -9.62 -4.30 -6.73
N PRO A 53 -10.67 -4.06 -5.93
CA PRO A 53 -11.13 -2.69 -5.68
C PRO A 53 -10.21 -1.88 -4.76
N ILE A 54 -9.21 -2.52 -4.14
CA ILE A 54 -8.42 -1.88 -3.09
C ILE A 54 -7.65 -0.65 -3.57
N ASN A 55 -7.05 -0.70 -4.77
CA ASN A 55 -6.30 0.44 -5.28
C ASN A 55 -7.23 1.61 -5.61
N GLN A 56 -8.38 1.33 -6.19
CA GLN A 56 -9.35 2.37 -6.50
C GLN A 56 -9.91 2.99 -5.23
N GLN A 57 -10.19 2.18 -4.23
CA GLN A 57 -10.62 2.68 -2.91
C GLN A 57 -9.55 3.59 -2.29
N THR A 58 -8.29 3.22 -2.44
CA THR A 58 -7.19 4.03 -1.93
C THR A 58 -7.08 5.35 -2.68
N ARG A 59 -7.25 5.35 -4.00
CA ARG A 59 -7.25 6.59 -4.80
C ARG A 59 -8.37 7.52 -4.37
N GLU A 60 -9.54 6.96 -4.11
CA GLU A 60 -10.70 7.74 -3.65
C GLU A 60 -10.45 8.35 -2.26
N LEU A 61 -9.84 7.57 -1.36
CA LEU A 61 -9.45 8.06 -0.04
C LEU A 61 -8.46 9.23 -0.17
N ILE A 62 -7.45 9.07 -1.01
CA ILE A 62 -6.44 10.11 -1.23
C ILE A 62 -7.08 11.37 -1.80
N ALA A 63 -7.98 11.24 -2.77
CA ALA A 63 -8.67 12.37 -3.35
C ALA A 63 -9.51 13.12 -2.31
N ALA A 64 -10.23 12.38 -1.47
CA ALA A 64 -11.04 12.97 -0.41
C ALA A 64 -10.16 13.67 0.64
N LEU A 65 -9.05 13.05 1.02
CA LEU A 65 -8.12 13.64 1.98
C LEU A 65 -7.47 14.90 1.42
N LYS A 66 -7.07 14.86 0.15
CA LYS A 66 -6.48 16.02 -0.50
C LYS A 66 -7.43 17.20 -0.51
N ALA A 67 -8.70 16.96 -0.87
CA ALA A 67 -9.72 18.00 -0.87
C ALA A 67 -9.91 18.59 0.53
N GLU A 68 -9.93 17.75 1.55
CA GLU A 68 -10.09 18.20 2.93
C GLU A 68 -8.89 19.02 3.40
N LEU A 69 -7.67 18.60 3.08
CA LEU A 69 -6.47 19.36 3.44
C LEU A 69 -6.40 20.70 2.71
N GLU A 70 -6.87 20.77 1.48
CA GLU A 70 -6.93 22.04 0.74
C GLU A 70 -7.93 22.99 1.37
N ARG A 71 -9.02 22.46 1.94
CA ARG A 71 -10.07 23.26 2.55
C ARG A 71 -9.70 23.74 3.96
N THR A 72 -9.12 22.89 4.78
CA THR A 72 -8.88 23.19 6.20
C THR A 72 -7.42 23.23 6.61
N GLY A 73 -6.49 22.76 5.75
CA GLY A 73 -5.08 22.69 6.06
C GLY A 73 -4.76 21.69 7.16
N PRO A 74 -3.48 21.43 7.43
CA PRO A 74 -2.32 21.96 6.72
C PRO A 74 -2.20 21.40 5.30
N ASN A 75 -1.64 22.16 4.40
CA ASN A 75 -1.49 21.76 3.01
C ASN A 75 -0.23 20.88 2.86
N LEU A 76 -0.41 19.60 3.06
CA LEU A 76 0.68 18.61 3.01
C LEU A 76 0.58 17.74 1.76
N PRO A 77 1.70 17.40 1.13
CA PRO A 77 1.68 16.43 0.04
C PRO A 77 1.29 15.06 0.58
N ILE A 78 0.58 14.30 -0.24
CA ILE A 78 0.13 12.95 0.09
C ILE A 78 0.90 11.95 -0.76
N TYR A 79 1.55 11.00 -0.10
CA TYR A 79 2.25 9.91 -0.75
C TYR A 79 1.49 8.62 -0.49
N TRP A 80 1.61 7.69 -1.44
CA TRP A 80 0.94 6.41 -1.36
C TRP A 80 1.92 5.29 -1.67
N GLY A 81 1.99 4.31 -0.79
CA GLY A 81 2.82 3.13 -0.99
C GLY A 81 2.07 1.89 -0.56
N ASN A 82 2.16 0.85 -1.37
CA ASN A 82 1.55 -0.43 -1.09
C ASN A 82 2.59 -1.45 -0.65
N ARG A 83 2.15 -2.36 0.20
CA ARG A 83 3.00 -3.40 0.72
C ARG A 83 3.30 -4.48 -0.33
N ASN A 84 2.32 -4.88 -1.11
CA ASN A 84 2.44 -6.06 -1.95
C ASN A 84 2.30 -5.80 -3.45
N TRP A 85 2.06 -4.57 -3.85
CA TRP A 85 1.94 -4.23 -5.26
C TRP A 85 2.27 -2.77 -5.51
N HIS A 86 2.30 -2.40 -6.78
CA HIS A 86 2.61 -1.02 -7.19
C HIS A 86 1.53 -0.03 -6.73
N PRO A 87 1.90 1.16 -6.34
CA PRO A 87 3.26 1.61 -6.08
C PRO A 87 3.80 0.98 -4.79
N PHE A 88 4.99 0.39 -4.85
CA PHE A 88 5.57 -0.26 -3.68
C PHE A 88 6.00 0.76 -2.64
N LEU A 89 5.77 0.41 -1.37
CA LEU A 89 6.11 1.29 -0.24
C LEU A 89 7.59 1.70 -0.26
N ALA A 90 8.49 0.78 -0.58
CA ALA A 90 9.92 1.08 -0.65
C ALA A 90 10.22 2.17 -1.68
N ASP A 91 9.60 2.09 -2.85
CA ASP A 91 9.80 3.08 -3.90
C ASP A 91 9.25 4.43 -3.48
N THR A 92 8.08 4.43 -2.85
CA THR A 92 7.45 5.65 -2.35
C THR A 92 8.32 6.31 -1.27
N MET A 93 8.88 5.54 -0.36
CA MET A 93 9.73 6.09 0.68
C MET A 93 11.04 6.66 0.11
N ARG A 94 11.59 6.03 -0.93
CA ARG A 94 12.74 6.61 -1.63
C ARG A 94 12.39 7.94 -2.27
N LYS A 95 11.23 8.03 -2.90
CA LYS A 95 10.74 9.27 -3.51
C LYS A 95 10.58 10.36 -2.45
N MET A 96 9.99 10.01 -1.31
CA MET A 96 9.84 10.96 -0.21
C MET A 96 11.18 11.48 0.27
N LYS A 97 12.17 10.61 0.39
CA LYS A 97 13.53 11.01 0.77
C LYS A 97 14.14 11.96 -0.26
N GLN A 98 13.97 11.65 -1.54
CA GLN A 98 14.47 12.53 -2.62
C GLN A 98 13.79 13.90 -2.57
N ASP A 99 12.53 13.96 -2.19
CA ASP A 99 11.77 15.20 -2.09
C ASP A 99 12.06 15.98 -0.80
N GLY A 100 12.94 15.44 0.06
CA GLY A 100 13.33 16.13 1.30
C GLY A 100 12.36 15.94 2.46
N ILE A 101 11.46 14.96 2.37
CA ILE A 101 10.52 14.66 3.45
C ILE A 101 11.27 14.03 4.61
N ARG A 102 11.16 14.63 5.79
CA ARG A 102 11.78 14.14 7.01
C ARG A 102 10.80 13.50 7.98
N ARG A 103 9.57 14.01 7.98
CA ARG A 103 8.53 13.61 8.93
C ARG A 103 7.22 13.44 8.21
N ALA A 104 6.65 12.25 8.28
CA ALA A 104 5.35 11.99 7.66
C ALA A 104 4.41 11.34 8.66
N VAL A 105 3.14 11.72 8.58
CA VAL A 105 2.06 11.00 9.26
C VAL A 105 1.73 9.80 8.40
N GLY A 106 1.91 8.60 8.95
CA GLY A 106 1.55 7.38 8.26
C GLY A 106 0.15 6.93 8.62
N PHE A 107 -0.68 6.69 7.61
CA PHE A 107 -2.02 6.18 7.78
C PHE A 107 -2.09 4.81 7.13
N VAL A 108 -2.31 3.76 7.94
CA VAL A 108 -2.43 2.38 7.46
C VAL A 108 -3.90 2.05 7.29
N THR A 109 -4.27 1.59 6.10
CA THR A 109 -5.68 1.35 5.77
C THR A 109 -6.22 0.02 6.30
N SER A 110 -5.40 -0.79 6.98
CA SER A 110 -5.83 -2.06 7.54
C SER A 110 -6.77 -1.84 8.72
N ALA A 111 -7.93 -2.48 8.68
CA ALA A 111 -8.95 -2.34 9.73
C ALA A 111 -8.72 -3.29 10.91
N TYR A 112 -7.93 -4.34 10.73
CA TYR A 112 -7.76 -5.38 11.73
C TYR A 112 -6.29 -5.58 12.11
N SER A 113 -6.06 -5.81 13.40
CA SER A 113 -4.74 -6.13 13.89
C SER A 113 -4.39 -7.57 13.49
N SER A 114 -3.28 -7.73 12.78
CA SER A 114 -2.77 -9.03 12.36
C SER A 114 -1.29 -8.89 12.02
N TYR A 115 -0.60 -10.00 11.86
CA TYR A 115 0.80 -9.94 11.44
C TYR A 115 0.93 -9.22 10.09
N SER A 116 0.10 -9.59 9.12
CA SER A 116 0.12 -8.96 7.80
C SER A 116 -0.23 -7.48 7.84
N GLY A 117 -1.25 -7.11 8.64
CA GLY A 117 -1.72 -5.74 8.69
C GLY A 117 -0.83 -4.82 9.52
N CYS A 118 -0.70 -5.12 10.79
CA CYS A 118 -0.06 -4.19 11.73
C CYS A 118 1.41 -4.50 11.96
N ARG A 119 1.74 -5.74 12.30
CA ARG A 119 3.11 -6.09 12.68
C ARG A 119 4.06 -6.00 11.50
N GLN A 120 3.66 -6.49 10.34
CA GLN A 120 4.51 -6.49 9.16
C GLN A 120 4.76 -5.06 8.65
N TYR A 121 3.73 -4.20 8.68
CA TYR A 121 3.91 -2.79 8.34
C TYR A 121 4.88 -2.12 9.32
N ARG A 122 4.75 -2.42 10.59
CA ARG A 122 5.65 -1.87 11.61
C ARG A 122 7.10 -2.29 11.35
N GLU A 123 7.34 -3.55 11.07
CA GLU A 123 8.69 -4.05 10.77
C GLU A 123 9.26 -3.39 9.52
N ASP A 124 8.46 -3.27 8.46
CA ASP A 124 8.89 -2.62 7.22
C ASP A 124 9.22 -1.15 7.44
N LYS A 125 8.35 -0.43 8.16
CA LYS A 125 8.55 1.00 8.41
C LYS A 125 9.77 1.25 9.30
N ILE A 126 9.94 0.49 10.35
CA ILE A 126 11.08 0.65 11.26
C ILE A 126 12.38 0.36 10.52
N GLY A 127 12.44 -0.75 9.78
CA GLY A 127 13.64 -1.10 9.03
C GLY A 127 14.04 -0.05 8.01
N ARG A 128 13.09 0.70 7.47
CA ARG A 128 13.34 1.73 6.46
C ARG A 128 13.56 3.11 7.04
N ALA A 129 12.96 3.39 8.18
CA ALA A 129 13.12 4.68 8.84
C ALA A 129 14.55 4.92 9.33
N HIS A 130 15.29 3.85 9.55
CA HIS A 130 16.65 3.90 10.04
C HIS A 130 17.70 3.81 8.94
N VAL A 131 17.28 3.76 7.69
CA VAL A 131 18.20 3.64 6.55
C VAL A 131 18.62 5.01 5.99
#